data_e49bc03391b6626db9bee13501e604f8
#
_entry.id   e49bc03391b6626db9bee13501e604f8
#
_cell.length_a   1.000
_cell.length_b   1.000
_cell.length_c   1.000
_cell.angle_alpha   90.00
_cell.angle_beta   90.00
_cell.angle_gamma   90.00
#
_symmetry.space_group_name_H-M   'P 1'
#
loop_
_entity.id
_entity.type
_entity.pdbx_description
1 polymer ?
#
loop_
_entity_poly.entity_id
_entity_poly.type
_entity_poly.pdbx_seq_one_letter_code
_entity_poly.pdbx_strand_id
1 'polypeptide(L)'
;MEKKSNQNRILSLDLFRGMTVAGMILVNNPGSWSFIYTPLKHAKWNGCTPTDLVFPFFLFVVGTSIPFSVYSKNKIYISKIWFGICIRSITLILIGLFLNFFGEWSFSKLRIPGILQRIGFVYWVVASLYLILPKRMILISWIPILIVHTWVLIQIPPPGESIVYLEPGKDIGAWIDRNVFGENHLWKFSKTWDPEGFFSGISSIATTLLGVFCGSILSSKTNETKKQILSIFGFGILLVLVGLLWDKNLPMNKSLWTGSYVIYTAGLAFLSIGFFEFLNLLLRAKKWNQLKLETIFQPFLVFGKNAILVFVGSGLIARTLNLWTIVLENGKLISIKTFFYSKLNFIGNSHLESFIYAMFNLLFWWIILSVLDKKKIYIKI
;
A
#
# COMPACT_ATOMS: atom_id res chain seq x y z
N MET A 1 25.10 24.24 6.75
CA MET A 1 24.03 24.16 5.69
C MET A 1 22.92 23.17 6.02
N GLU A 2 22.50 22.98 7.28
CA GLU A 2 21.61 21.89 7.74
C GLU A 2 20.20 22.32 8.21
N LYS A 3 19.79 23.57 8.05
CA LYS A 3 18.51 24.07 8.61
C LYS A 3 17.33 24.23 7.62
N LYS A 4 17.47 23.88 6.34
CA LYS A 4 16.40 24.09 5.34
C LYS A 4 15.54 22.85 5.00
N SER A 5 15.82 21.64 5.50
CA SER A 5 15.08 20.42 5.11
C SER A 5 13.85 20.09 5.97
N ASN A 6 13.65 20.74 7.11
CA ASN A 6 12.61 20.36 8.08
C ASN A 6 11.28 21.14 7.97
N GLN A 7 11.17 22.12 7.07
CA GLN A 7 10.01 23.05 7.08
C GLN A 7 8.74 22.53 6.38
N ASN A 8 8.77 21.40 5.65
CA ASN A 8 7.61 20.90 4.90
C ASN A 8 7.19 19.47 5.24
N ARG A 9 7.58 18.95 6.41
CA ARG A 9 7.22 17.59 6.78
C ARG A 9 5.88 17.58 7.50
N ILE A 10 4.89 16.86 6.95
CA ILE A 10 3.55 16.72 7.53
C ILE A 10 3.55 15.50 8.42
N LEU A 11 3.48 15.74 9.73
CA LEU A 11 3.55 14.69 10.76
C LEU A 11 2.46 13.63 10.58
N SER A 12 1.23 14.04 10.29
CA SER A 12 0.09 13.14 10.07
C SER A 12 0.31 12.17 8.91
N LEU A 13 0.89 12.65 7.80
CA LEU A 13 1.20 11.82 6.65
C LEU A 13 2.32 10.81 6.95
N ASP A 14 3.36 11.21 7.68
CA ASP A 14 4.44 10.32 8.08
C ASP A 14 3.94 9.27 9.11
N LEU A 15 3.03 9.65 10.01
CA LEU A 15 2.38 8.72 10.95
C LEU A 15 1.50 7.71 10.23
N PHE A 16 0.64 8.17 9.34
CA PHE A 16 -0.25 7.28 8.58
C PHE A 16 0.55 6.31 7.71
N ARG A 17 1.60 6.80 7.05
CA ARG A 17 2.54 5.94 6.30
C ARG A 17 3.20 4.91 7.19
N GLY A 18 3.70 5.33 8.34
CA GLY A 18 4.37 4.44 9.30
C GLY A 18 3.45 3.38 9.87
N MET A 19 2.21 3.74 10.21
CA MET A 19 1.21 2.79 10.67
C MET A 19 0.84 1.78 9.57
N THR A 20 0.70 2.24 8.32
CA THR A 20 0.42 1.37 7.17
C THR A 20 1.55 0.37 6.94
N VAL A 21 2.82 0.82 7.04
CA VAL A 21 4.00 -0.06 6.89
C VAL A 21 4.11 -1.05 8.06
N ALA A 22 3.87 -0.61 9.28
CA ALA A 22 3.85 -1.50 10.45
C ALA A 22 2.76 -2.57 10.32
N GLY A 23 1.55 -2.16 9.91
CA GLY A 23 0.45 -3.08 9.60
C GLY A 23 0.82 -4.09 8.52
N MET A 24 1.49 -3.64 7.45
CA MET A 24 1.97 -4.51 6.38
C MET A 24 2.92 -5.61 6.90
N ILE A 25 3.87 -5.26 7.77
CA ILE A 25 4.80 -6.26 8.34
C ILE A 25 4.04 -7.27 9.17
N LEU A 26 3.11 -6.80 10.00
CA LEU A 26 2.29 -7.64 10.87
C LEU A 26 1.50 -8.68 10.07
N VAL A 27 0.80 -8.25 9.01
CA VAL A 27 -0.09 -9.13 8.25
C VAL A 27 0.64 -10.03 7.25
N ASN A 28 1.82 -9.63 6.76
CA ASN A 28 2.59 -10.40 5.77
C ASN A 28 3.58 -11.40 6.38
N ASN A 29 3.79 -11.37 7.70
CA ASN A 29 4.76 -12.24 8.37
C ASN A 29 4.14 -13.05 9.53
N PRO A 30 3.00 -13.73 9.35
CA PRO A 30 2.46 -14.60 10.38
C PRO A 30 3.40 -15.79 10.61
N GLY A 31 3.37 -16.35 11.81
CA GLY A 31 4.09 -17.61 12.08
C GLY A 31 3.57 -18.74 11.21
N SER A 32 2.25 -18.89 11.13
CA SER A 32 1.56 -19.86 10.27
C SER A 32 0.40 -19.19 9.54
N TRP A 33 0.29 -19.43 8.23
CA TRP A 33 -0.82 -18.94 7.41
C TRP A 33 -2.16 -19.63 7.74
N SER A 34 -2.12 -20.82 8.32
CA SER A 34 -3.33 -21.54 8.75
C SER A 34 -3.94 -20.95 10.01
N PHE A 35 -3.11 -20.41 10.91
CA PHE A 35 -3.52 -19.92 12.22
C PHE A 35 -3.37 -18.39 12.33
N ILE A 36 -4.17 -17.67 11.55
CA ILE A 36 -4.25 -16.21 11.60
C ILE A 36 -5.60 -15.82 12.18
N TYR A 37 -5.63 -14.80 13.06
CA TYR A 37 -6.87 -14.20 13.54
C TYR A 37 -7.68 -13.59 12.37
N THR A 38 -8.99 -13.74 12.39
CA THR A 38 -9.88 -13.31 11.30
C THR A 38 -9.64 -11.85 10.83
N PRO A 39 -9.47 -10.85 11.70
CA PRO A 39 -9.21 -9.47 11.26
C PRO A 39 -7.88 -9.29 10.52
N LEU A 40 -6.93 -10.21 10.69
CA LEU A 40 -5.62 -10.19 10.03
C LEU A 40 -5.55 -11.03 8.76
N LYS A 41 -6.65 -11.73 8.40
CA LYS A 41 -6.77 -12.45 7.14
C LYS A 41 -7.27 -11.52 6.04
N HIS A 42 -6.88 -11.80 4.80
CA HIS A 42 -7.55 -11.21 3.64
C HIS A 42 -8.98 -11.76 3.51
N ALA A 43 -9.88 -10.96 2.97
CA ALA A 43 -11.17 -11.46 2.51
C ALA A 43 -10.93 -12.58 1.48
N LYS A 44 -11.77 -13.62 1.52
CA LYS A 44 -11.61 -14.78 0.61
C LYS A 44 -11.73 -14.35 -0.85
N TRP A 45 -12.71 -13.51 -1.16
CA TRP A 45 -12.92 -12.89 -2.47
C TRP A 45 -13.63 -11.54 -2.31
N ASN A 46 -14.92 -11.53 -2.04
CA ASN A 46 -15.68 -10.31 -1.75
C ASN A 46 -15.56 -9.93 -0.28
N GLY A 47 -15.57 -8.62 -0.01
CA GLY A 47 -15.41 -8.02 1.31
C GLY A 47 -14.11 -7.24 1.47
N CYS A 48 -13.97 -6.59 2.61
CA CYS A 48 -12.80 -5.79 2.97
C CYS A 48 -12.49 -5.96 4.46
N THR A 49 -11.39 -6.63 4.75
CA THR A 49 -10.86 -6.76 6.13
C THR A 49 -9.85 -5.65 6.41
N PRO A 50 -9.45 -5.43 7.68
CA PRO A 50 -8.35 -4.49 8.00
C PRO A 50 -7.06 -4.79 7.25
N THR A 51 -6.75 -6.05 6.96
CA THR A 51 -5.59 -6.45 6.14
C THR A 51 -5.69 -5.95 4.70
N ASP A 52 -6.90 -5.91 4.15
CA ASP A 52 -7.13 -5.43 2.78
C ASP A 52 -6.98 -3.91 2.64
N LEU A 53 -6.97 -3.16 3.74
CA LEU A 53 -6.74 -1.71 3.73
C LEU A 53 -5.27 -1.33 3.53
N VAL A 54 -4.33 -2.21 3.81
CA VAL A 54 -2.89 -1.90 3.81
C VAL A 54 -2.43 -1.38 2.44
N PHE A 55 -2.76 -2.09 1.37
CA PHE A 55 -2.28 -1.74 0.03
C PHE A 55 -2.94 -0.47 -0.54
N PRO A 56 -4.28 -0.28 -0.50
CA PRO A 56 -4.88 0.97 -0.94
C PRO A 56 -4.44 2.17 -0.09
N PHE A 57 -4.21 2.00 1.21
CA PHE A 57 -3.63 3.05 2.05
C PHE A 57 -2.23 3.46 1.58
N PHE A 58 -1.42 2.49 1.17
CA PHE A 58 -0.09 2.78 0.63
C PHE A 58 -0.18 3.60 -0.66
N LEU A 59 -1.04 3.22 -1.60
CA LEU A 59 -1.29 3.96 -2.84
C LEU A 59 -1.85 5.36 -2.57
N PHE A 60 -2.76 5.48 -1.62
CA PHE A 60 -3.31 6.77 -1.19
C PHE A 60 -2.21 7.68 -0.63
N VAL A 61 -1.31 7.18 0.22
CA VAL A 61 -0.15 7.92 0.76
C VAL A 61 0.80 8.36 -0.35
N VAL A 62 1.05 7.52 -1.35
CA VAL A 62 1.84 7.90 -2.53
C VAL A 62 1.18 9.09 -3.22
N GLY A 63 -0.11 9.03 -3.48
CA GLY A 63 -0.88 10.13 -4.05
C GLY A 63 -0.82 11.41 -3.22
N THR A 64 -1.07 11.29 -1.90
CA THR A 64 -1.04 12.43 -0.97
C THR A 64 0.31 13.14 -0.97
N SER A 65 1.39 12.42 -1.27
CA SER A 65 2.76 12.98 -1.30
C SER A 65 3.08 13.76 -2.58
N ILE A 66 2.38 13.52 -3.69
CA ILE A 66 2.65 14.13 -5.01
C ILE A 66 2.56 15.66 -4.97
N PRO A 67 1.52 16.31 -4.42
CA PRO A 67 1.42 17.77 -4.37
C PRO A 67 2.61 18.43 -3.66
N PHE A 68 3.17 17.78 -2.64
CA PHE A 68 4.31 18.31 -1.89
C PHE A 68 5.65 18.16 -2.63
N SER A 69 5.81 17.07 -3.39
CA SER A 69 7.05 16.77 -4.12
C SER A 69 7.18 17.55 -5.43
N VAL A 70 6.07 17.78 -6.13
CA VAL A 70 6.05 18.40 -7.45
C VAL A 70 5.84 19.92 -7.34
N TYR A 71 5.05 20.40 -6.37
CA TYR A 71 4.74 21.82 -6.20
C TYR A 71 5.94 22.67 -5.75
N SER A 72 6.91 22.07 -5.06
CA SER A 72 8.12 22.78 -4.58
C SER A 72 9.14 23.07 -5.69
N LYS A 73 8.90 22.62 -6.92
CA LYS A 73 9.84 22.77 -8.05
C LYS A 73 9.25 23.73 -9.11
N ASN A 74 10.01 24.76 -9.45
CA ASN A 74 9.64 25.70 -10.50
C ASN A 74 9.34 24.98 -11.82
N LYS A 75 8.26 25.39 -12.50
CA LYS A 75 7.80 24.84 -13.79
C LYS A 75 8.84 24.86 -14.92
N ILE A 76 9.95 25.57 -14.75
CA ILE A 76 11.03 25.74 -15.74
C ILE A 76 11.72 24.42 -16.12
N TYR A 77 11.57 23.35 -15.32
CA TYR A 77 12.26 22.07 -15.53
C TYR A 77 11.32 20.86 -15.57
N ILE A 78 10.18 20.98 -16.26
CA ILE A 78 9.17 19.89 -16.35
C ILE A 78 9.80 18.59 -16.85
N SER A 79 10.65 18.64 -17.89
CA SER A 79 11.34 17.46 -18.44
C SER A 79 12.23 16.77 -17.41
N LYS A 80 12.98 17.55 -16.61
CA LYS A 80 13.84 17.01 -15.56
C LYS A 80 13.04 16.36 -14.41
N ILE A 81 11.90 16.96 -14.07
CA ILE A 81 10.98 16.40 -13.06
C ILE A 81 10.38 15.10 -13.58
N TRP A 82 9.91 15.11 -14.84
CA TRP A 82 9.33 13.92 -15.46
C TRP A 82 10.34 12.77 -15.57
N PHE A 83 11.58 13.06 -15.97
CA PHE A 83 12.66 12.06 -15.97
C PHE A 83 12.90 11.47 -14.58
N GLY A 84 12.86 12.29 -13.51
CA GLY A 84 12.94 11.82 -12.13
C GLY A 84 11.76 10.91 -11.73
N ILE A 85 10.55 11.19 -12.25
CA ILE A 85 9.38 10.31 -12.05
C ILE A 85 9.61 8.97 -12.75
N CYS A 86 10.10 8.97 -13.99
CA CYS A 86 10.40 7.75 -14.74
C CYS A 86 11.44 6.88 -14.03
N ILE A 87 12.58 7.46 -13.61
CA ILE A 87 13.63 6.73 -12.88
C ILE A 87 13.05 6.08 -11.62
N ARG A 88 12.31 6.85 -10.81
CA ARG A 88 11.71 6.34 -9.58
C ARG A 88 10.74 5.19 -9.85
N SER A 89 9.90 5.32 -10.87
CA SER A 89 8.93 4.28 -11.27
C SER A 89 9.63 3.01 -11.74
N ILE A 90 10.61 3.13 -12.62
CA ILE A 90 11.40 2.00 -13.13
C ILE A 90 12.15 1.32 -11.98
N THR A 91 12.77 2.08 -11.09
CA THR A 91 13.47 1.52 -9.93
C THR A 91 12.53 0.70 -9.05
N LEU A 92 11.31 1.19 -8.77
CA LEU A 92 10.31 0.45 -8.00
C LEU A 92 9.91 -0.85 -8.70
N ILE A 93 9.67 -0.80 -10.02
CA ILE A 93 9.32 -1.98 -10.82
C ILE A 93 10.46 -3.01 -10.80
N LEU A 94 11.69 -2.59 -11.02
CA LEU A 94 12.86 -3.47 -11.03
C LEU A 94 13.10 -4.13 -9.66
N ILE A 95 12.94 -3.39 -8.57
CA ILE A 95 13.04 -3.96 -7.21
C ILE A 95 11.92 -4.98 -7.00
N GLY A 96 10.70 -4.70 -7.45
CA GLY A 96 9.58 -5.63 -7.35
C GLY A 96 9.81 -6.92 -8.15
N LEU A 97 10.32 -6.80 -9.39
CA LEU A 97 10.70 -7.95 -10.21
C LEU A 97 11.84 -8.75 -9.55
N PHE A 98 12.86 -8.09 -9.01
CA PHE A 98 13.93 -8.74 -8.27
C PHE A 98 13.39 -9.53 -7.07
N LEU A 99 12.47 -8.95 -6.28
CA LEU A 99 11.83 -9.67 -5.17
C LEU A 99 11.05 -10.90 -5.64
N ASN A 100 10.36 -10.82 -6.77
CA ASN A 100 9.63 -11.96 -7.33
C ASN A 100 10.58 -13.04 -7.90
N PHE A 101 11.72 -12.62 -8.44
CA PHE A 101 12.76 -13.52 -8.93
C PHE A 101 13.53 -14.22 -7.81
N PHE A 102 13.72 -13.54 -6.68
CA PHE A 102 14.48 -14.04 -5.54
C PHE A 102 13.80 -15.27 -4.93
N GLY A 103 14.47 -16.40 -5.02
CA GLY A 103 14.01 -17.70 -4.51
C GLY A 103 13.39 -18.61 -5.57
N GLU A 104 12.85 -18.10 -6.66
CA GLU A 104 12.39 -18.94 -7.80
C GLU A 104 13.51 -19.18 -8.81
N TRP A 105 14.43 -18.20 -8.99
CA TRP A 105 15.61 -18.23 -9.85
C TRP A 105 15.32 -18.71 -11.28
N SER A 106 14.10 -18.46 -11.79
CA SER A 106 13.64 -18.87 -13.11
C SER A 106 12.87 -17.75 -13.80
N PHE A 107 13.38 -17.30 -14.94
CA PHE A 107 12.71 -16.28 -15.75
C PHE A 107 11.39 -16.78 -16.36
N SER A 108 11.30 -18.07 -16.71
CA SER A 108 10.09 -18.66 -17.29
C SER A 108 8.91 -18.75 -16.31
N LYS A 109 9.17 -18.61 -14.99
CA LYS A 109 8.18 -18.62 -13.92
C LYS A 109 8.15 -17.31 -13.15
N LEU A 110 8.85 -16.28 -13.63
CA LEU A 110 8.90 -14.98 -12.98
C LEU A 110 7.52 -14.32 -12.98
N ARG A 111 6.94 -14.12 -11.79
CA ARG A 111 5.72 -13.33 -11.65
C ARG A 111 6.01 -11.87 -12.00
N ILE A 112 5.34 -11.34 -13.05
CA ILE A 112 5.50 -9.95 -13.50
C ILE A 112 4.67 -8.98 -12.66
N PRO A 113 3.36 -9.20 -12.41
CA PRO A 113 2.59 -8.36 -11.51
C PRO A 113 3.12 -8.40 -10.06
N GLY A 114 2.82 -7.35 -9.30
CA GLY A 114 3.20 -7.28 -7.90
C GLY A 114 3.02 -5.90 -7.30
N ILE A 115 3.15 -5.81 -5.99
CA ILE A 115 2.86 -4.60 -5.21
C ILE A 115 3.74 -3.42 -5.66
N LEU A 116 5.08 -3.61 -5.74
CA LEU A 116 6.00 -2.52 -6.13
C LEU A 116 5.86 -2.15 -7.60
N GLN A 117 5.59 -3.13 -8.47
CA GLN A 117 5.32 -2.91 -9.88
C GLN A 117 4.08 -2.06 -10.06
N ARG A 118 2.99 -2.37 -9.34
CA ARG A 118 1.77 -1.56 -9.35
C ARG A 118 2.00 -0.16 -8.78
N ILE A 119 2.72 -0.02 -7.67
CA ILE A 119 3.06 1.29 -7.11
C ILE A 119 3.87 2.11 -8.11
N GLY A 120 4.88 1.52 -8.75
CA GLY A 120 5.71 2.18 -9.76
C GLY A 120 4.88 2.65 -10.96
N PHE A 121 4.05 1.77 -11.51
CA PHE A 121 3.15 2.10 -12.62
C PHE A 121 2.16 3.22 -12.28
N VAL A 122 1.44 3.07 -11.17
CA VAL A 122 0.42 4.04 -10.74
C VAL A 122 1.05 5.40 -10.40
N TYR A 123 2.20 5.39 -9.73
CA TYR A 123 2.96 6.62 -9.46
C TYR A 123 3.38 7.33 -10.74
N TRP A 124 3.90 6.58 -11.73
CA TRP A 124 4.28 7.15 -13.02
C TRP A 124 3.09 7.83 -13.71
N VAL A 125 1.94 7.15 -13.78
CA VAL A 125 0.73 7.69 -14.41
C VAL A 125 0.25 8.93 -13.67
N VAL A 126 0.03 8.84 -12.35
CA VAL A 126 -0.59 9.94 -11.57
C VAL A 126 0.34 11.14 -11.46
N ALA A 127 1.65 10.95 -11.26
CA ALA A 127 2.60 12.04 -11.19
C ALA A 127 2.78 12.74 -12.55
N SER A 128 2.73 11.98 -13.66
CA SER A 128 2.73 12.54 -15.01
C SER A 128 1.46 13.35 -15.30
N LEU A 129 0.28 12.80 -14.96
CA LEU A 129 -0.99 13.53 -15.07
C LEU A 129 -0.98 14.81 -14.23
N TYR A 130 -0.41 14.78 -13.02
CA TYR A 130 -0.30 15.93 -12.14
C TYR A 130 0.60 17.04 -12.72
N LEU A 131 1.59 16.70 -13.56
CA LEU A 131 2.44 17.66 -14.26
C LEU A 131 1.73 18.31 -15.46
N ILE A 132 0.88 17.55 -16.16
CA ILE A 132 0.29 17.94 -17.45
C ILE A 132 -1.08 18.60 -17.26
N LEU A 133 -1.93 18.02 -16.40
CA LEU A 133 -3.31 18.46 -16.25
C LEU A 133 -3.45 19.70 -15.35
N PRO A 134 -4.40 20.60 -15.67
CA PRO A 134 -4.80 21.65 -14.74
C PRO A 134 -5.27 21.10 -13.40
N LYS A 135 -4.98 21.81 -12.31
CA LYS A 135 -5.31 21.36 -10.94
C LYS A 135 -6.77 20.91 -10.78
N ARG A 136 -7.72 21.60 -11.39
CA ARG A 136 -9.15 21.24 -11.32
C ARG A 136 -9.43 19.90 -11.98
N MET A 137 -8.81 19.62 -13.14
CA MET A 137 -9.02 18.37 -13.87
C MET A 137 -8.41 17.17 -13.13
N ILE A 138 -7.20 17.33 -12.57
CA ILE A 138 -6.58 16.22 -11.83
C ILE A 138 -7.39 15.81 -10.59
N LEU A 139 -8.04 16.77 -9.92
CA LEU A 139 -8.83 16.49 -8.72
C LEU A 139 -10.13 15.71 -8.99
N ILE A 140 -10.64 15.70 -10.21
CA ILE A 140 -11.86 14.99 -10.61
C ILE A 140 -11.58 13.78 -11.52
N SER A 141 -10.33 13.59 -11.99
CA SER A 141 -9.97 12.56 -12.97
C SER A 141 -10.15 11.11 -12.45
N TRP A 142 -10.24 10.91 -11.16
CA TRP A 142 -10.57 9.60 -10.57
C TRP A 142 -12.00 9.14 -10.94
N ILE A 143 -12.93 10.06 -11.19
CA ILE A 143 -14.33 9.74 -11.51
C ILE A 143 -14.45 8.98 -12.84
N PRO A 144 -13.99 9.51 -13.99
CA PRO A 144 -14.08 8.79 -15.26
C PRO A 144 -13.31 7.46 -15.25
N ILE A 145 -12.20 7.37 -14.53
CA ILE A 145 -11.44 6.12 -14.40
C ILE A 145 -12.28 5.04 -13.71
N LEU A 146 -12.95 5.38 -12.60
CA LEU A 146 -13.82 4.43 -11.91
C LEU A 146 -15.05 4.06 -12.74
N ILE A 147 -15.67 5.02 -13.41
CA ILE A 147 -16.83 4.77 -14.25
C ILE A 147 -16.46 3.80 -15.39
N VAL A 148 -15.39 4.09 -16.13
CA VAL A 148 -14.96 3.26 -17.26
C VAL A 148 -14.52 1.87 -16.78
N HIS A 149 -13.69 1.78 -15.75
CA HIS A 149 -13.26 0.50 -15.19
C HIS A 149 -14.44 -0.35 -14.71
N THR A 150 -15.36 0.25 -13.96
CA THR A 150 -16.55 -0.45 -13.47
C THR A 150 -17.44 -0.90 -14.63
N TRP A 151 -17.66 -0.02 -15.61
CA TRP A 151 -18.47 -0.35 -16.80
C TRP A 151 -17.87 -1.53 -17.55
N VAL A 152 -16.55 -1.51 -17.83
CA VAL A 152 -15.88 -2.66 -18.48
C VAL A 152 -16.04 -3.92 -17.65
N LEU A 153 -15.84 -3.83 -16.34
CA LEU A 153 -15.88 -4.98 -15.42
C LEU A 153 -17.27 -5.67 -15.38
N ILE A 154 -18.37 -4.88 -15.47
CA ILE A 154 -19.74 -5.42 -15.29
C ILE A 154 -20.54 -5.56 -16.59
N GLN A 155 -20.03 -5.05 -17.72
CA GLN A 155 -20.74 -5.08 -18.99
C GLN A 155 -20.02 -5.88 -20.09
N ILE A 156 -18.70 -6.06 -19.97
CA ILE A 156 -17.93 -6.72 -21.02
C ILE A 156 -17.55 -8.13 -20.57
N PRO A 157 -18.15 -9.17 -21.15
CA PRO A 157 -17.73 -10.54 -20.88
C PRO A 157 -16.34 -10.81 -21.50
N PRO A 158 -15.55 -11.72 -20.94
CA PRO A 158 -14.32 -12.18 -21.59
C PRO A 158 -14.63 -12.76 -22.99
N PRO A 159 -13.73 -12.58 -23.97
CA PRO A 159 -13.88 -13.18 -25.29
C PRO A 159 -14.10 -14.70 -25.22
N GLY A 160 -15.16 -15.16 -25.89
CA GLY A 160 -15.60 -16.55 -25.86
C GLY A 160 -16.69 -16.85 -24.83
N GLU A 161 -16.98 -15.90 -23.92
CA GLU A 161 -18.08 -15.99 -22.95
C GLU A 161 -19.25 -15.09 -23.36
N SER A 162 -20.47 -15.51 -23.05
CA SER A 162 -21.67 -14.70 -23.28
C SER A 162 -22.20 -13.95 -22.07
N ILE A 163 -21.62 -14.24 -20.88
CA ILE A 163 -22.05 -13.70 -19.59
C ILE A 163 -20.84 -13.12 -18.85
N VAL A 164 -21.06 -12.03 -18.10
CA VAL A 164 -20.04 -11.45 -17.24
C VAL A 164 -19.99 -12.21 -15.92
N TYR A 165 -18.78 -12.60 -15.53
CA TYR A 165 -18.51 -13.22 -14.24
C TYR A 165 -17.57 -12.31 -13.43
N LEU A 166 -17.80 -12.22 -12.12
CA LEU A 166 -16.92 -11.55 -11.16
C LEU A 166 -16.21 -12.56 -10.24
N GLU A 167 -16.18 -13.82 -10.64
CA GLU A 167 -15.53 -14.91 -9.91
C GLU A 167 -14.02 -14.97 -10.23
N PRO A 168 -13.21 -15.56 -9.32
CA PRO A 168 -11.77 -15.68 -9.54
C PRO A 168 -11.41 -16.33 -10.87
N GLY A 169 -10.66 -15.62 -11.70
CA GLY A 169 -10.14 -16.12 -12.96
C GLY A 169 -11.11 -16.13 -14.14
N LYS A 170 -12.38 -15.82 -13.90
CA LYS A 170 -13.43 -15.78 -14.94
C LYS A 170 -13.78 -14.36 -15.40
N ASP A 171 -13.30 -13.33 -14.70
CA ASP A 171 -13.56 -11.95 -15.04
C ASP A 171 -12.72 -11.46 -16.22
N ILE A 172 -13.14 -10.33 -16.81
CA ILE A 172 -12.43 -9.71 -17.94
C ILE A 172 -11.00 -9.28 -17.58
N GLY A 173 -10.76 -8.89 -16.32
CA GLY A 173 -9.43 -8.52 -15.84
C GLY A 173 -8.48 -9.72 -15.84
N ALA A 174 -8.94 -10.86 -15.36
CA ALA A 174 -8.17 -12.10 -15.39
C ALA A 174 -7.87 -12.55 -16.85
N TRP A 175 -8.81 -12.37 -17.76
CA TRP A 175 -8.59 -12.65 -19.19
C TRP A 175 -7.50 -11.73 -19.76
N ILE A 176 -7.58 -10.42 -19.50
CA ILE A 176 -6.57 -9.44 -19.92
C ILE A 176 -5.20 -9.80 -19.36
N ASP A 177 -5.11 -10.10 -18.06
CA ASP A 177 -3.85 -10.42 -17.38
C ASP A 177 -3.18 -11.67 -17.98
N ARG A 178 -3.96 -12.72 -18.32
CA ARG A 178 -3.44 -13.91 -19.03
C ARG A 178 -2.88 -13.58 -20.40
N ASN A 179 -3.56 -12.72 -21.16
CA ASN A 179 -3.12 -12.33 -22.49
C ASN A 179 -1.92 -11.39 -22.51
N VAL A 180 -1.81 -10.51 -21.50
CA VAL A 180 -0.70 -9.54 -21.39
C VAL A 180 0.55 -10.20 -20.83
N PHE A 181 0.43 -11.00 -19.79
CA PHE A 181 1.59 -11.55 -19.08
C PHE A 181 1.85 -13.04 -19.38
N GLY A 182 0.83 -13.80 -19.77
CA GLY A 182 0.87 -15.25 -19.82
C GLY A 182 0.68 -15.91 -18.45
N GLU A 183 0.14 -17.11 -18.41
CA GLU A 183 -0.21 -17.82 -17.17
C GLU A 183 1.00 -18.11 -16.28
N ASN A 184 2.16 -18.36 -16.88
CA ASN A 184 3.39 -18.65 -16.13
C ASN A 184 3.95 -17.45 -15.37
N HIS A 185 3.51 -16.23 -15.71
CA HIS A 185 3.96 -14.98 -15.13
C HIS A 185 2.96 -14.34 -14.17
N LEU A 186 1.86 -15.04 -13.88
CA LEU A 186 0.84 -14.65 -12.90
C LEU A 186 1.12 -15.27 -11.52
N TRP A 187 0.26 -14.98 -10.57
CA TRP A 187 0.36 -15.48 -9.21
C TRP A 187 0.27 -17.00 -9.16
N LYS A 188 1.30 -17.65 -8.67
CA LYS A 188 1.48 -19.11 -8.72
C LYS A 188 0.36 -19.95 -8.06
N PHE A 189 -0.36 -19.37 -7.12
CA PHE A 189 -1.45 -20.06 -6.43
C PHE A 189 -2.75 -20.07 -7.22
N SER A 190 -2.97 -19.12 -8.12
CA SER A 190 -4.16 -19.06 -8.96
C SER A 190 -3.88 -19.52 -10.40
N LYS A 191 -2.71 -19.17 -10.97
CA LYS A 191 -2.28 -19.33 -12.37
C LYS A 191 -3.18 -18.60 -13.40
N THR A 192 -4.44 -18.34 -13.06
CA THR A 192 -5.47 -17.82 -13.99
C THR A 192 -5.78 -16.35 -13.75
N TRP A 193 -5.37 -15.77 -12.63
CA TRP A 193 -5.58 -14.37 -12.28
C TRP A 193 -4.50 -13.89 -11.30
N ASP A 194 -4.35 -12.59 -11.16
CA ASP A 194 -3.37 -11.98 -10.25
C ASP A 194 -4.03 -10.83 -9.45
N PRO A 195 -3.92 -10.83 -8.11
CA PRO A 195 -4.49 -9.75 -7.28
C PRO A 195 -3.84 -8.38 -7.55
N GLU A 196 -2.64 -8.35 -8.13
CA GLU A 196 -1.94 -7.16 -8.59
C GLU A 196 -1.89 -7.07 -10.13
N GLY A 197 -2.87 -7.64 -10.85
CA GLY A 197 -2.95 -7.65 -12.29
C GLY A 197 -3.04 -6.26 -12.94
N PHE A 198 -2.86 -6.20 -14.24
CA PHE A 198 -2.83 -4.94 -15.00
C PHE A 198 -4.17 -4.22 -15.00
N PHE A 199 -5.27 -4.96 -15.26
CA PHE A 199 -6.60 -4.36 -15.36
C PHE A 199 -7.03 -3.72 -14.02
N SER A 200 -6.90 -4.44 -12.90
CA SER A 200 -7.17 -3.89 -11.56
C SER A 200 -6.22 -2.74 -11.18
N GLY A 201 -5.03 -2.69 -11.81
CA GLY A 201 -4.09 -1.57 -11.72
C GLY A 201 -4.66 -0.26 -12.24
N ILE A 202 -5.52 -0.28 -13.28
CA ILE A 202 -6.18 0.92 -13.82
C ILE A 202 -7.08 1.56 -12.76
N SER A 203 -7.91 0.79 -12.08
CA SER A 203 -8.76 1.31 -11.00
C SER A 203 -7.93 1.80 -9.80
N SER A 204 -6.77 1.22 -9.52
CA SER A 204 -5.88 1.66 -8.45
C SER A 204 -5.29 3.07 -8.69
N ILE A 205 -5.25 3.56 -9.93
CA ILE A 205 -4.94 4.96 -10.27
C ILE A 205 -5.93 5.90 -9.58
N ALA A 206 -7.22 5.56 -9.53
CA ALA A 206 -8.23 6.38 -8.87
C ALA A 206 -7.98 6.48 -7.34
N THR A 207 -7.54 5.40 -6.68
CA THR A 207 -7.14 5.44 -5.26
C THR A 207 -6.01 6.47 -5.04
N THR A 208 -5.02 6.49 -5.92
CA THR A 208 -3.89 7.41 -5.83
C THR A 208 -4.30 8.85 -6.15
N LEU A 209 -5.20 9.07 -7.10
CA LEU A 209 -5.77 10.39 -7.41
C LEU A 209 -6.60 10.95 -6.24
N LEU A 210 -7.36 10.12 -5.53
CA LEU A 210 -8.03 10.49 -4.28
C LEU A 210 -7.01 10.88 -3.20
N GLY A 211 -5.85 10.22 -3.17
CA GLY A 211 -4.71 10.65 -2.36
C GLY A 211 -4.19 12.03 -2.77
N VAL A 212 -4.03 12.31 -4.08
CA VAL A 212 -3.67 13.65 -4.58
C VAL A 212 -4.68 14.71 -4.14
N PHE A 213 -5.97 14.38 -4.16
CA PHE A 213 -7.02 15.27 -3.68
C PHE A 213 -6.82 15.59 -2.18
N CYS A 214 -6.62 14.60 -1.33
CA CYS A 214 -6.31 14.79 0.09
C CYS A 214 -5.03 15.64 0.28
N GLY A 215 -3.95 15.33 -0.43
CA GLY A 215 -2.70 16.09 -0.39
C GLY A 215 -2.87 17.54 -0.84
N SER A 216 -3.76 17.80 -1.78
CA SER A 216 -4.09 19.14 -2.24
C SER A 216 -4.83 19.97 -1.19
N ILE A 217 -5.69 19.35 -0.36
CA ILE A 217 -6.31 20.00 0.80
C ILE A 217 -5.23 20.33 1.85
N LEU A 218 -4.38 19.36 2.18
CA LEU A 218 -3.31 19.55 3.16
C LEU A 218 -2.26 20.59 2.73
N SER A 219 -1.99 20.72 1.43
CA SER A 219 -1.02 21.67 0.88
C SER A 219 -1.59 23.09 0.70
N SER A 220 -2.89 23.28 0.88
CA SER A 220 -3.51 24.60 0.76
C SER A 220 -3.05 25.51 1.89
N LYS A 221 -2.57 26.70 1.54
CA LYS A 221 -2.07 27.72 2.49
C LYS A 221 -3.21 28.47 3.19
N THR A 222 -4.27 27.79 3.59
CA THR A 222 -5.34 28.43 4.39
C THR A 222 -4.91 28.48 5.83
N ASN A 223 -5.01 29.64 6.47
CA ASN A 223 -4.73 29.80 7.92
C ASN A 223 -5.76 29.09 8.81
N GLU A 224 -6.66 28.30 8.22
CA GLU A 224 -7.79 27.68 8.91
C GLU A 224 -7.64 26.16 9.00
N THR A 225 -6.68 25.70 9.77
CA THR A 225 -6.43 24.26 10.01
C THR A 225 -7.70 23.50 10.40
N LYS A 226 -8.60 24.11 11.18
CA LYS A 226 -9.88 23.48 11.55
C LYS A 226 -10.78 23.20 10.35
N LYS A 227 -10.89 24.13 9.40
CA LYS A 227 -11.69 23.92 8.18
C LYS A 227 -11.08 22.85 7.29
N GLN A 228 -9.74 22.76 7.18
CA GLN A 228 -9.07 21.68 6.46
C GLN A 228 -9.40 20.31 7.08
N ILE A 229 -9.28 20.19 8.40
CA ILE A 229 -9.61 18.95 9.12
C ILE A 229 -11.08 18.57 8.90
N LEU A 230 -11.99 19.54 9.05
CA LEU A 230 -13.43 19.31 8.84
C LEU A 230 -13.73 18.84 7.40
N SER A 231 -13.08 19.45 6.39
CA SER A 231 -13.21 19.05 4.99
C SER A 231 -12.71 17.62 4.75
N ILE A 232 -11.57 17.24 5.35
CA ILE A 232 -11.00 15.90 5.25
C ILE A 232 -11.95 14.87 5.89
N PHE A 233 -12.46 15.14 7.10
CA PHE A 233 -13.43 14.26 7.76
C PHE A 233 -14.75 14.17 6.99
N GLY A 234 -15.32 15.30 6.58
CA GLY A 234 -16.60 15.34 5.86
C GLY A 234 -16.52 14.55 4.56
N PHE A 235 -15.45 14.75 3.78
CA PHE A 235 -15.23 14.00 2.55
C PHE A 235 -14.95 12.52 2.83
N GLY A 236 -14.17 12.20 3.86
CA GLY A 236 -13.92 10.83 4.29
C GLY A 236 -15.20 10.08 4.66
N ILE A 237 -16.07 10.69 5.48
CA ILE A 237 -17.39 10.11 5.85
C ILE A 237 -18.24 9.89 4.60
N LEU A 238 -18.33 10.91 3.71
CA LEU A 238 -19.08 10.80 2.47
C LEU A 238 -18.60 9.60 1.63
N LEU A 239 -17.31 9.46 1.42
CA LEU A 239 -16.76 8.35 0.64
C LEU A 239 -17.02 6.98 1.30
N VAL A 240 -16.92 6.87 2.63
CA VAL A 240 -17.26 5.63 3.33
C VAL A 240 -18.72 5.27 3.12
N LEU A 241 -19.63 6.21 3.29
CA LEU A 241 -21.07 5.98 3.09
C LEU A 241 -21.38 5.59 1.63
N VAL A 242 -20.82 6.31 0.66
CA VAL A 242 -20.99 5.97 -0.77
C VAL A 242 -20.42 4.59 -1.08
N GLY A 243 -19.24 4.25 -0.55
CA GLY A 243 -18.63 2.94 -0.73
C GLY A 243 -19.49 1.80 -0.18
N LEU A 244 -20.05 1.97 1.03
CA LEU A 244 -20.97 1.00 1.66
C LEU A 244 -22.29 0.86 0.88
N LEU A 245 -22.82 1.96 0.35
CA LEU A 245 -24.01 1.90 -0.48
C LEU A 245 -23.74 1.21 -1.82
N TRP A 246 -22.60 1.48 -2.42
CA TRP A 246 -22.22 0.87 -3.69
C TRP A 246 -21.89 -0.63 -3.55
N ASP A 247 -21.38 -1.07 -2.40
CA ASP A 247 -21.10 -2.47 -2.07
C ASP A 247 -22.34 -3.38 -2.24
N LYS A 248 -23.55 -2.84 -2.05
CA LYS A 248 -24.79 -3.59 -2.25
C LYS A 248 -25.02 -4.04 -3.70
N ASN A 249 -24.50 -3.29 -4.68
CA ASN A 249 -24.67 -3.57 -6.11
C ASN A 249 -23.39 -4.13 -6.74
N LEU A 250 -22.23 -3.67 -6.29
CA LEU A 250 -20.91 -4.13 -6.71
C LEU A 250 -20.06 -4.42 -5.47
N PRO A 251 -19.94 -5.70 -5.08
CA PRO A 251 -19.22 -6.08 -3.87
C PRO A 251 -17.80 -5.52 -3.83
N MET A 252 -17.37 -5.07 -2.65
CA MET A 252 -15.98 -4.69 -2.42
C MET A 252 -15.08 -5.88 -2.71
N ASN A 253 -14.13 -5.70 -3.62
CA ASN A 253 -13.20 -6.74 -3.99
C ASN A 253 -11.83 -6.14 -4.28
N LYS A 254 -10.83 -6.58 -3.49
CA LYS A 254 -9.45 -6.13 -3.61
C LYS A 254 -8.78 -6.62 -4.90
N SER A 255 -9.04 -7.84 -5.32
CA SER A 255 -8.39 -8.43 -6.49
C SER A 255 -8.87 -7.80 -7.79
N LEU A 256 -10.17 -7.51 -7.88
CA LEU A 256 -10.77 -6.76 -8.98
C LEU A 256 -10.56 -5.25 -8.85
N TRP A 257 -10.21 -4.77 -7.66
CA TRP A 257 -10.11 -3.35 -7.32
C TRP A 257 -11.37 -2.57 -7.67
N THR A 258 -12.53 -3.10 -7.23
CA THR A 258 -13.85 -2.56 -7.58
C THR A 258 -14.03 -1.11 -7.17
N GLY A 259 -14.93 -0.37 -7.86
CA GLY A 259 -15.22 1.03 -7.53
C GLY A 259 -15.68 1.23 -6.08
N SER A 260 -16.53 0.33 -5.57
CA SER A 260 -16.96 0.30 -4.16
C SER A 260 -15.77 0.19 -3.19
N TYR A 261 -14.82 -0.71 -3.49
CA TYR A 261 -13.60 -0.88 -2.70
C TYR A 261 -12.70 0.36 -2.73
N VAL A 262 -12.50 0.99 -3.90
CA VAL A 262 -11.72 2.23 -4.04
C VAL A 262 -12.30 3.33 -3.17
N ILE A 263 -13.60 3.59 -3.31
CA ILE A 263 -14.28 4.70 -2.62
C ILE A 263 -14.28 4.47 -1.10
N TYR A 264 -14.60 3.24 -0.67
CA TYR A 264 -14.60 2.87 0.75
C TYR A 264 -13.23 3.02 1.39
N THR A 265 -12.19 2.43 0.77
CA THR A 265 -10.82 2.44 1.32
C THR A 265 -10.21 3.85 1.30
N ALA A 266 -10.48 4.64 0.26
CA ALA A 266 -10.07 6.04 0.22
C ALA A 266 -10.77 6.86 1.33
N GLY A 267 -12.06 6.63 1.57
CA GLY A 267 -12.79 7.26 2.68
C GLY A 267 -12.14 6.98 4.02
N LEU A 268 -11.80 5.72 4.31
CA LEU A 268 -11.08 5.34 5.53
C LEU A 268 -9.68 5.98 5.61
N ALA A 269 -8.98 6.12 4.49
CA ALA A 269 -7.68 6.80 4.44
C ALA A 269 -7.81 8.30 4.76
N PHE A 270 -8.83 8.98 4.22
CA PHE A 270 -9.16 10.36 4.58
C PHE A 270 -9.43 10.51 6.09
N LEU A 271 -10.28 9.63 6.66
CA LEU A 271 -10.58 9.64 8.09
C LEU A 271 -9.33 9.42 8.94
N SER A 272 -8.45 8.52 8.54
CA SER A 272 -7.18 8.24 9.24
C SER A 272 -6.26 9.46 9.22
N ILE A 273 -6.07 10.11 8.08
CA ILE A 273 -5.26 11.35 7.98
C ILE A 273 -5.92 12.47 8.77
N GLY A 274 -7.25 12.65 8.67
CA GLY A 274 -8.00 13.63 9.44
C GLY A 274 -7.83 13.43 10.94
N PHE A 275 -7.87 12.19 11.41
CA PHE A 275 -7.62 11.83 12.81
C PHE A 275 -6.21 12.25 13.27
N PHE A 276 -5.18 11.97 12.50
CA PHE A 276 -3.80 12.37 12.87
C PHE A 276 -3.62 13.89 12.81
N GLU A 277 -4.25 14.60 11.87
CA GLU A 277 -4.25 16.07 11.85
C GLU A 277 -4.98 16.65 13.06
N PHE A 278 -6.14 16.10 13.41
CA PHE A 278 -6.88 16.51 14.59
C PHE A 278 -6.09 16.27 15.89
N LEU A 279 -5.46 15.09 16.01
CA LEU A 279 -4.61 14.75 17.13
C LEU A 279 -3.42 15.73 17.24
N ASN A 280 -2.76 16.04 16.12
CA ASN A 280 -1.67 17.02 16.07
C ASN A 280 -2.15 18.40 16.52
N LEU A 281 -3.34 18.84 16.10
CA LEU A 281 -3.94 20.10 16.53
C LEU A 281 -4.19 20.13 18.05
N LEU A 282 -4.80 19.06 18.60
CA LEU A 282 -5.08 18.96 20.04
C LEU A 282 -3.80 18.98 20.89
N LEU A 283 -2.77 18.25 20.47
CA LEU A 283 -1.53 18.16 21.22
C LEU A 283 -0.75 19.48 21.18
N ARG A 284 -0.79 20.18 20.05
CA ARG A 284 -0.24 21.55 19.95
C ARG A 284 -1.01 22.56 20.81
N ALA A 285 -2.32 22.44 20.91
CA ALA A 285 -3.12 23.27 21.81
C ALA A 285 -2.74 23.06 23.28
N LYS A 286 -2.30 21.85 23.67
CA LYS A 286 -1.73 21.54 24.98
C LYS A 286 -0.28 21.99 25.16
N LYS A 287 0.23 22.86 24.27
CA LYS A 287 1.61 23.38 24.29
C LYS A 287 2.71 22.31 24.14
N TRP A 288 2.38 21.15 23.55
CA TRP A 288 3.39 20.16 23.21
C TRP A 288 4.21 20.65 22.02
N ASN A 289 5.53 20.68 22.19
CA ASN A 289 6.40 21.02 21.10
C ASN A 289 6.55 19.85 20.12
N GLN A 290 6.98 20.13 18.91
CA GLN A 290 7.14 19.14 17.85
C GLN A 290 8.07 17.99 18.25
N LEU A 291 9.11 18.26 19.03
CA LEU A 291 10.07 17.26 19.49
C LEU A 291 9.41 16.21 20.40
N LYS A 292 8.52 16.63 21.30
CA LYS A 292 7.76 15.73 22.18
C LYS A 292 6.79 14.87 21.39
N LEU A 293 6.15 15.43 20.37
CA LEU A 293 5.28 14.69 19.47
C LEU A 293 6.06 13.63 18.68
N GLU A 294 7.20 14.01 18.11
CA GLU A 294 8.06 13.07 17.38
C GLU A 294 8.58 11.94 18.27
N THR A 295 8.85 12.21 19.54
CA THR A 295 9.30 11.19 20.51
C THR A 295 8.21 10.16 20.80
N ILE A 296 6.97 10.61 21.05
CA ILE A 296 5.84 9.71 21.38
C ILE A 296 5.45 8.87 20.17
N PHE A 297 5.44 9.46 18.99
CA PHE A 297 5.07 8.77 17.75
C PHE A 297 6.27 8.11 17.04
N GLN A 298 7.46 8.17 17.64
CA GLN A 298 8.68 7.59 17.08
C GLN A 298 8.49 6.14 16.60
N PRO A 299 7.78 5.23 17.32
CA PRO A 299 7.59 3.86 16.83
C PRO A 299 6.98 3.77 15.44
N PHE A 300 6.04 4.64 15.11
CA PHE A 300 5.44 4.68 13.77
C PHE A 300 6.27 5.51 12.78
N LEU A 301 6.83 6.63 13.23
CA LEU A 301 7.60 7.52 12.36
C LEU A 301 8.81 6.84 11.72
N VAL A 302 9.49 5.93 12.44
CA VAL A 302 10.67 5.23 11.90
C VAL A 302 10.30 4.32 10.74
N PHE A 303 9.12 3.67 10.79
CA PHE A 303 8.60 2.89 9.67
C PHE A 303 8.27 3.78 8.46
N GLY A 304 7.64 4.92 8.68
CA GLY A 304 7.30 5.86 7.61
C GLY A 304 8.50 6.48 6.91
N LYS A 305 9.61 6.69 7.65
CA LYS A 305 10.84 7.29 7.12
C LYS A 305 11.63 6.35 6.19
N ASN A 306 11.56 5.03 6.40
CA ASN A 306 12.29 4.00 5.66
C ASN A 306 11.35 2.92 5.07
N ALA A 307 10.16 3.30 4.60
CA ALA A 307 9.11 2.38 4.16
C ALA A 307 9.57 1.37 3.09
N ILE A 308 10.35 1.81 2.11
CA ILE A 308 10.83 0.95 1.02
C ILE A 308 11.88 -0.05 1.53
N LEU A 309 12.81 0.41 2.38
CA LEU A 309 13.80 -0.49 3.00
C LEU A 309 13.10 -1.63 3.76
N VAL A 310 12.10 -1.30 4.54
CA VAL A 310 11.35 -2.29 5.33
C VAL A 310 10.57 -3.24 4.42
N PHE A 311 9.90 -2.71 3.40
CA PHE A 311 9.16 -3.55 2.45
C PHE A 311 10.08 -4.57 1.77
N VAL A 312 11.18 -4.10 1.20
CA VAL A 312 12.15 -4.94 0.49
C VAL A 312 12.85 -5.89 1.46
N GLY A 313 13.36 -5.35 2.56
CA GLY A 313 14.11 -6.13 3.55
C GLY A 313 13.26 -7.21 4.22
N SER A 314 12.01 -6.90 4.62
CA SER A 314 11.12 -7.90 5.21
C SER A 314 10.76 -8.99 4.20
N GLY A 315 10.53 -8.62 2.94
CA GLY A 315 10.28 -9.57 1.86
C GLY A 315 11.47 -10.50 1.59
N LEU A 316 12.70 -9.98 1.59
CA LEU A 316 13.92 -10.78 1.43
C LEU A 316 14.14 -11.71 2.62
N ILE A 317 14.09 -11.18 3.84
CA ILE A 317 14.27 -11.99 5.06
C ILE A 317 13.23 -13.11 5.12
N ALA A 318 11.95 -12.81 4.87
CA ALA A 318 10.90 -13.82 4.91
C ALA A 318 11.14 -14.94 3.89
N ARG A 319 11.60 -14.62 2.66
CA ARG A 319 11.94 -15.61 1.64
C ARG A 319 13.16 -16.43 2.07
N THR A 320 14.23 -15.78 2.53
CA THR A 320 15.45 -16.47 3.01
C THR A 320 15.14 -17.43 4.14
N LEU A 321 14.36 -17.02 5.14
CA LEU A 321 13.96 -17.88 6.27
C LEU A 321 13.10 -19.08 5.85
N ASN A 322 12.36 -18.97 4.74
CA ASN A 322 11.59 -20.09 4.20
C ASN A 322 12.43 -21.03 3.32
N LEU A 323 13.42 -20.49 2.59
CA LEU A 323 14.27 -21.26 1.67
C LEU A 323 15.37 -22.04 2.40
N TRP A 324 15.97 -21.43 3.40
CA TRP A 324 17.04 -22.09 4.16
C TRP A 324 16.46 -23.10 5.13
N THR A 325 17.06 -24.30 5.12
CA THR A 325 16.64 -25.43 5.96
C THR A 325 17.72 -25.81 6.95
N ILE A 326 17.31 -26.36 8.07
CA ILE A 326 18.16 -26.97 9.08
C ILE A 326 17.72 -28.41 9.29
N VAL A 327 18.67 -29.27 9.67
CA VAL A 327 18.42 -30.67 10.06
C VAL A 327 18.20 -30.72 11.55
N LEU A 328 17.06 -31.25 11.98
CA LEU A 328 16.80 -31.52 13.39
C LEU A 328 17.51 -32.80 13.83
N GLU A 329 17.64 -33.00 15.13
CA GLU A 329 18.25 -34.23 15.74
C GLU A 329 17.62 -35.52 15.24
N ASN A 330 16.34 -35.51 14.89
CA ASN A 330 15.61 -36.65 14.32
C ASN A 330 15.80 -36.83 12.81
N GLY A 331 16.74 -36.07 12.18
CA GLY A 331 17.03 -36.15 10.75
C GLY A 331 16.04 -35.37 9.84
N LYS A 332 14.98 -34.76 10.40
CA LYS A 332 13.99 -34.02 9.61
C LYS A 332 14.50 -32.65 9.19
N LEU A 333 14.37 -32.35 7.88
CA LEU A 333 14.64 -31.01 7.34
C LEU A 333 13.44 -30.08 7.56
N ILE A 334 13.66 -28.94 8.20
CA ILE A 334 12.65 -27.89 8.37
C ILE A 334 13.24 -26.53 7.97
N SER A 335 12.37 -25.59 7.52
CA SER A 335 12.82 -24.24 7.26
C SER A 335 13.22 -23.51 8.55
N ILE A 336 14.13 -22.56 8.44
CA ILE A 336 14.56 -21.72 9.57
C ILE A 336 13.33 -21.00 10.17
N LYS A 337 12.40 -20.54 9.32
CA LYS A 337 11.12 -19.96 9.80
C LYS A 337 10.37 -20.96 10.69
N THR A 338 10.18 -22.20 10.24
CA THR A 338 9.47 -23.23 10.99
C THR A 338 10.17 -23.55 12.30
N PHE A 339 11.50 -23.56 12.31
CA PHE A 339 12.29 -23.74 13.53
C PHE A 339 12.00 -22.67 14.58
N PHE A 340 12.10 -21.39 14.21
CA PHE A 340 11.79 -20.29 15.15
C PHE A 340 10.33 -20.29 15.59
N TYR A 341 9.41 -20.57 14.67
CA TYR A 341 7.99 -20.65 14.99
C TYR A 341 7.69 -21.80 15.98
N SER A 342 8.29 -22.98 15.82
CA SER A 342 8.10 -24.13 16.70
C SER A 342 8.57 -23.88 18.13
N LYS A 343 9.49 -22.93 18.36
CA LYS A 343 9.89 -22.53 19.72
C LYS A 343 8.77 -21.85 20.51
N LEU A 344 7.68 -21.44 19.85
CA LEU A 344 6.51 -20.85 20.50
C LEU A 344 5.43 -21.89 20.88
N ASN A 345 5.60 -23.15 20.52
CA ASN A 345 4.60 -24.21 20.76
C ASN A 345 4.26 -24.43 22.25
N PHE A 346 5.14 -23.96 23.17
CA PHE A 346 4.88 -24.00 24.61
C PHE A 346 3.67 -23.14 25.03
N ILE A 347 3.22 -22.21 24.18
CA ILE A 347 2.06 -21.33 24.44
C ILE A 347 0.75 -22.15 24.39
N GLY A 348 0.71 -23.22 23.57
CA GLY A 348 -0.44 -24.10 23.43
C GLY A 348 -1.65 -23.53 22.70
N ASN A 349 -1.49 -22.36 22.02
CA ASN A 349 -2.51 -21.73 21.21
C ASN A 349 -1.92 -21.26 19.87
N SER A 350 -2.18 -22.03 18.81
CA SER A 350 -1.57 -21.80 17.49
C SER A 350 -1.87 -20.41 16.88
N HIS A 351 -3.03 -19.81 17.15
CA HIS A 351 -3.34 -18.46 16.70
C HIS A 351 -2.49 -17.42 17.44
N LEU A 352 -2.35 -17.57 18.76
CA LEU A 352 -1.53 -16.68 19.56
C LEU A 352 -0.03 -16.82 19.23
N GLU A 353 0.45 -18.05 19.01
CA GLU A 353 1.81 -18.35 18.57
C GLU A 353 2.12 -17.64 17.25
N SER A 354 1.20 -17.76 16.26
CA SER A 354 1.35 -17.11 14.96
C SER A 354 1.36 -15.59 15.06
N PHE A 355 0.52 -15.03 15.91
CA PHE A 355 0.47 -13.59 16.18
C PHE A 355 1.73 -13.08 16.88
N ILE A 356 2.20 -13.77 17.92
CA ILE A 356 3.43 -13.43 18.64
C ILE A 356 4.64 -13.46 17.69
N TYR A 357 4.72 -14.46 16.81
CA TYR A 357 5.77 -14.49 15.79
C TYR A 357 5.74 -13.26 14.88
N ALA A 358 4.54 -12.83 14.45
CA ALA A 358 4.38 -11.61 13.65
C ALA A 358 4.80 -10.35 14.44
N MET A 359 4.49 -10.29 15.74
CA MET A 359 4.92 -9.20 16.63
C MET A 359 6.44 -9.18 16.82
N PHE A 360 7.10 -10.33 16.90
CA PHE A 360 8.58 -10.38 16.92
C PHE A 360 9.18 -9.82 15.62
N ASN A 361 8.60 -10.12 14.46
CA ASN A 361 9.03 -9.51 13.20
C ASN A 361 8.85 -7.98 13.21
N LEU A 362 7.72 -7.50 13.73
CA LEU A 362 7.47 -6.06 13.84
C LEU A 362 8.49 -5.39 14.77
N LEU A 363 8.77 -5.99 15.93
CA LEU A 363 9.75 -5.51 16.91
C LEU A 363 11.17 -5.51 16.31
N PHE A 364 11.56 -6.57 15.63
CA PHE A 364 12.85 -6.68 14.95
C PHE A 364 13.08 -5.53 13.99
N TRP A 365 12.10 -5.25 13.13
CA TRP A 365 12.18 -4.13 12.19
C TRP A 365 12.16 -2.79 12.89
N TRP A 366 11.37 -2.64 13.94
CA TRP A 366 11.37 -1.40 14.74
C TRP A 366 12.74 -1.11 15.35
N ILE A 367 13.44 -2.11 15.88
CA ILE A 367 14.80 -1.95 16.42
C ILE A 367 15.77 -1.50 15.33
N ILE A 368 15.80 -2.18 14.18
CA ILE A 368 16.66 -1.83 13.04
C ILE A 368 16.41 -0.39 12.60
N LEU A 369 15.14 -0.04 12.38
CA LEU A 369 14.77 1.29 11.92
C LEU A 369 15.07 2.38 12.95
N SER A 370 14.94 2.08 14.24
CA SER A 370 15.28 3.01 15.32
C SER A 370 16.79 3.28 15.35
N VAL A 371 17.62 2.28 15.09
CA VAL A 371 19.08 2.46 14.96
C VAL A 371 19.40 3.30 13.72
N LEU A 372 18.77 3.04 12.59
CA LEU A 372 18.96 3.83 11.36
C LEU A 372 18.51 5.28 11.53
N ASP A 373 17.38 5.50 12.22
CA ASP A 373 16.86 6.84 12.49
C ASP A 373 17.82 7.64 13.40
N LYS A 374 18.37 7.01 14.44
CA LYS A 374 19.42 7.62 15.30
C LYS A 374 20.67 8.01 14.50
N LYS A 375 21.04 7.18 13.50
CA LYS A 375 22.17 7.46 12.58
C LYS A 375 21.80 8.40 11.43
N LYS A 376 20.53 8.86 11.34
CA LYS A 376 20.00 9.70 10.25
C LYS A 376 20.14 9.05 8.85
N ILE A 377 20.08 7.73 8.77
CA ILE A 377 20.15 6.96 7.52
C ILE A 377 18.74 6.72 7.01
N TYR A 378 18.43 7.30 5.85
CA TYR A 378 17.11 7.19 5.20
C TYR A 378 17.30 6.76 3.74
N ILE A 379 16.84 5.56 3.41
CA ILE A 379 16.88 5.05 2.04
C ILE A 379 15.63 5.54 1.31
N LYS A 380 15.84 6.39 0.31
CA LYS A 380 14.80 6.99 -0.52
C LYS A 380 15.05 6.61 -1.98
N ILE A 381 13.98 6.30 -2.68
CA ILE A 381 13.94 6.08 -4.14
C ILE A 381 13.24 7.28 -4.78
#